data_44ffd11e91f0552c2703a4e574c9fdc8
#
_entry.id   44ffd11e91f0552c2703a4e574c9fdc8
#
_cell.length_a   1.000
_cell.length_b   1.000
_cell.length_c   1.000
_cell.angle_alpha   90.00
_cell.angle_beta   90.00
_cell.angle_gamma   90.00
#
_symmetry.space_group_name_H-M   'P 1'
#
loop_
_entity.id
_entity.type
_entity.pdbx_description
1 polymer ?
#
loop_
_entity_poly.entity_id
_entity_poly.type
_entity_poly.pdbx_seq_one_letter_code
_entity_poly.pdbx_strand_id
1 'polypeptide(L)'
;MSIAIDLGHLRGALNLICPDTDWSWLRTITKKIAATAPRKTGKYHLVTSGHLYGLGIELMDGAVADADTTSRMRTTHAFQYRDGLIIAFLALIPLRRRTLAALRIGRHLIKAGDLWELDVPASDTKTRRPLDYAISKELSERIDLYLKQFRSLIPGADKHSSLWSSNLSRPMCPDAIYCAVLRITKKAFGFGVNLHRFRHAAASFRSSHDPVNVRGVKDLLGQASFATTEKHYIMAQSRLAGRALARALGNVGKG
;
A
#
# COMPACT_ATOMS: atom_id res chain seq x y z
N MET A 1 -6.02 -22.39 0.74
CA MET A 1 -7.26 -21.60 0.58
C MET A 1 -8.15 -21.97 1.75
N SER A 2 -9.01 -21.10 2.27
CA SER A 2 -9.82 -21.40 3.45
C SER A 2 -11.15 -21.98 3.01
N ILE A 3 -11.57 -23.13 3.55
CA ILE A 3 -12.85 -23.80 3.29
C ILE A 3 -14.04 -22.82 3.33
N ALA A 4 -14.02 -21.87 4.26
CA ALA A 4 -15.05 -20.84 4.37
C ALA A 4 -15.11 -19.90 3.14
N ILE A 5 -13.97 -19.62 2.50
CA ILE A 5 -13.92 -18.80 1.26
C ILE A 5 -14.49 -19.62 0.10
N ASP A 6 -14.12 -20.89 0.00
CA ASP A 6 -14.58 -21.78 -1.09
C ASP A 6 -16.10 -22.00 -1.00
N LEU A 7 -16.65 -22.20 0.19
CA LEU A 7 -18.10 -22.27 0.43
C LEU A 7 -18.82 -20.94 0.10
N GLY A 8 -18.16 -19.80 0.33
CA GLY A 8 -18.67 -18.48 -0.07
C GLY A 8 -18.77 -18.33 -1.60
N HIS A 9 -17.76 -18.80 -2.32
CA HIS A 9 -17.76 -18.82 -3.79
C HIS A 9 -18.79 -19.79 -4.34
N LEU A 10 -18.89 -20.99 -3.76
CA LEU A 10 -19.90 -21.98 -4.13
C LEU A 10 -21.31 -21.41 -3.98
N ARG A 11 -21.62 -20.77 -2.86
CA ARG A 11 -22.92 -20.11 -2.66
C ARG A 11 -23.18 -19.03 -3.70
N GLY A 12 -22.17 -18.24 -4.05
CA GLY A 12 -22.28 -17.22 -5.11
C GLY A 12 -22.64 -17.84 -6.46
N ALA A 13 -22.00 -18.95 -6.82
CA ALA A 13 -22.28 -19.68 -8.05
C ALA A 13 -23.70 -20.31 -8.02
N LEU A 14 -24.08 -20.95 -6.91
CA LEU A 14 -25.41 -21.55 -6.75
C LEU A 14 -26.55 -20.55 -6.84
N ASN A 15 -26.38 -19.34 -6.28
CA ASN A 15 -27.36 -18.25 -6.43
C ASN A 15 -27.54 -17.77 -7.88
N LEU A 16 -26.51 -17.95 -8.73
CA LEU A 16 -26.61 -17.61 -10.16
C LEU A 16 -27.24 -18.72 -10.98
N ILE A 17 -26.97 -19.99 -10.63
CA ILE A 17 -27.45 -21.16 -11.38
C ILE A 17 -28.89 -21.55 -10.96
N CYS A 18 -29.20 -21.42 -9.67
CA CYS A 18 -30.50 -21.77 -9.10
C CYS A 18 -30.97 -20.61 -8.19
N PRO A 19 -31.44 -19.48 -8.77
CA PRO A 19 -31.79 -18.29 -8.00
C PRO A 19 -33.02 -18.52 -7.07
N ASP A 20 -33.92 -19.39 -7.42
CA ASP A 20 -35.16 -19.64 -6.67
C ASP A 20 -34.98 -20.61 -5.48
N THR A 21 -33.76 -21.11 -5.27
CA THR A 21 -33.44 -22.01 -4.16
C THR A 21 -32.86 -21.25 -2.97
N ASP A 22 -33.35 -21.50 -1.76
CA ASP A 22 -32.78 -20.89 -0.55
C ASP A 22 -31.44 -21.50 -0.17
N TRP A 23 -30.36 -20.72 -0.35
CA TRP A 23 -28.99 -21.07 0.03
C TRP A 23 -28.57 -20.47 1.38
N SER A 24 -29.50 -20.01 2.21
CA SER A 24 -29.20 -19.35 3.50
C SER A 24 -28.48 -20.30 4.48
N TRP A 25 -28.77 -21.58 4.44
CA TRP A 25 -28.11 -22.62 5.23
C TRP A 25 -26.59 -22.69 4.96
N LEU A 26 -26.16 -22.50 3.71
CA LEU A 26 -24.75 -22.49 3.32
C LEU A 26 -24.03 -21.29 3.95
N ARG A 27 -24.71 -20.16 4.08
CA ARG A 27 -24.20 -18.99 4.80
C ARG A 27 -23.99 -19.28 6.29
N THR A 28 -24.91 -20.02 6.89
CA THR A 28 -24.85 -20.42 8.31
C THR A 28 -23.67 -21.35 8.57
N ILE A 29 -23.48 -22.37 7.72
CA ILE A 29 -22.33 -23.27 7.78
C ILE A 29 -21.01 -22.52 7.57
N THR A 30 -20.95 -21.65 6.57
CA THR A 30 -19.75 -20.82 6.30
C THR A 30 -19.36 -19.99 7.53
N LYS A 31 -20.34 -19.39 8.21
CA LYS A 31 -20.10 -18.63 9.45
C LYS A 31 -19.60 -19.53 10.58
N LYS A 32 -20.19 -20.70 10.79
CA LYS A 32 -19.74 -21.66 11.82
C LYS A 32 -18.29 -22.10 11.56
N ILE A 33 -17.96 -22.50 10.33
CA ILE A 33 -16.58 -22.90 9.96
C ILE A 33 -15.60 -21.73 10.13
N ALA A 34 -15.98 -20.51 9.74
CA ALA A 34 -15.13 -19.34 9.93
C ALA A 34 -14.90 -19.01 11.42
N ALA A 35 -15.89 -19.28 12.28
CA ALA A 35 -15.77 -19.06 13.73
C ALA A 35 -14.90 -20.10 14.43
N THR A 36 -14.89 -21.35 13.96
CA THR A 36 -14.07 -22.45 14.50
C THR A 36 -12.66 -22.48 13.92
N ALA A 37 -12.40 -21.75 12.84
CA ALA A 37 -11.07 -21.69 12.25
C ALA A 37 -10.07 -21.10 13.26
N PRO A 38 -8.93 -21.77 13.49
CA PRO A 38 -7.92 -21.24 14.40
C PRO A 38 -7.50 -19.85 13.90
N ARG A 39 -7.63 -18.85 14.77
CA ARG A 39 -7.11 -17.52 14.47
C ARG A 39 -5.62 -17.69 14.23
N LYS A 40 -5.16 -17.40 13.01
CA LYS A 40 -3.74 -17.34 12.71
C LYS A 40 -3.12 -16.25 13.59
N THR A 41 -2.67 -16.62 14.77
CA THR A 41 -1.82 -15.81 15.64
C THR A 41 -0.41 -15.82 15.08
N GLY A 42 -0.26 -15.43 13.80
CA GLY A 42 1.06 -15.16 13.27
C GLY A 42 1.62 -14.00 14.07
N LYS A 43 2.89 -14.09 14.52
CA LYS A 43 3.65 -12.95 15.02
C LYS A 43 3.54 -11.88 13.93
N TYR A 44 2.64 -10.91 14.11
CA TYR A 44 2.53 -9.79 13.21
C TYR A 44 3.77 -8.95 13.43
N HIS A 45 4.79 -9.14 12.60
CA HIS A 45 5.88 -8.20 12.52
C HIS A 45 5.27 -6.85 12.14
N LEU A 46 5.21 -5.94 13.10
CA LEU A 46 4.64 -4.60 12.93
C LEU A 46 5.64 -3.76 12.13
N VAL A 47 5.48 -3.75 10.81
CA VAL A 47 6.18 -2.80 9.97
C VAL A 47 5.32 -1.52 9.94
N THR A 48 5.90 -0.41 10.37
CA THR A 48 5.23 0.91 10.33
C THR A 48 5.38 1.55 8.94
N SER A 49 4.53 2.54 8.62
CA SER A 49 4.70 3.34 7.40
C SER A 49 6.06 4.03 7.36
N GLY A 50 6.60 4.47 8.51
CA GLY A 50 7.92 5.06 8.59
C GLY A 50 9.04 4.10 8.18
N HIS A 51 9.01 2.84 8.64
CA HIS A 51 9.99 1.83 8.22
C HIS A 51 9.90 1.54 6.72
N LEU A 52 8.69 1.47 6.16
CA LEU A 52 8.49 1.25 4.72
C LEU A 52 8.95 2.44 3.90
N TYR A 53 8.65 3.66 4.34
CA TYR A 53 9.10 4.88 3.69
C TYR A 53 10.62 4.98 3.71
N GLY A 54 11.25 4.79 4.87
CA GLY A 54 12.71 4.77 5.02
C GLY A 54 13.39 3.77 4.09
N LEU A 55 12.87 2.53 4.02
CA LEU A 55 13.37 1.54 3.06
C LEU A 55 13.31 2.03 1.61
N GLY A 56 12.22 2.69 1.22
CA GLY A 56 12.09 3.27 -0.13
C GLY A 56 13.13 4.34 -0.39
N ILE A 57 13.37 5.22 0.59
CA ILE A 57 14.39 6.28 0.52
C ILE A 57 15.80 5.68 0.41
N GLU A 58 16.14 4.74 1.29
CA GLU A 58 17.44 4.05 1.28
C GLU A 58 17.75 3.39 -0.08
N LEU A 59 16.76 2.77 -0.70
CA LEU A 59 16.94 2.16 -2.03
C LEU A 59 17.20 3.21 -3.11
N MET A 60 16.49 4.35 -3.07
CA MET A 60 16.69 5.43 -4.04
C MET A 60 18.05 6.08 -3.84
N ASP A 61 18.44 6.38 -2.62
CA ASP A 61 19.75 6.98 -2.30
C ASP A 61 20.90 6.03 -2.67
N GLY A 62 20.75 4.74 -2.38
CA GLY A 62 21.71 3.73 -2.80
C GLY A 62 21.86 3.65 -4.32
N ALA A 63 20.76 3.76 -5.09
CA ALA A 63 20.84 3.77 -6.54
C ALA A 63 21.59 5.00 -7.10
N VAL A 64 21.47 6.16 -6.44
CA VAL A 64 22.23 7.37 -6.78
C VAL A 64 23.71 7.18 -6.44
N ALA A 65 24.02 6.79 -5.21
CA ALA A 65 25.40 6.59 -4.74
C ALA A 65 26.16 5.53 -5.57
N ASP A 66 25.51 4.43 -5.92
CA ASP A 66 26.11 3.38 -6.76
C ASP A 66 26.38 3.89 -8.19
N ALA A 67 25.50 4.74 -8.74
CA ALA A 67 25.69 5.36 -10.04
C ALA A 67 26.87 6.32 -10.03
N ASP A 68 27.00 7.15 -9.00
CA ASP A 68 28.11 8.11 -8.82
C ASP A 68 29.44 7.37 -8.65
N THR A 69 29.48 6.31 -7.84
CA THR A 69 30.68 5.51 -7.60
C THR A 69 31.19 4.83 -8.88
N THR A 70 30.29 4.37 -9.72
CA THR A 70 30.64 3.70 -10.99
C THR A 70 30.86 4.67 -12.13
N SER A 71 30.66 5.97 -11.89
CA SER A 71 30.67 7.05 -12.90
C SER A 71 29.81 6.74 -14.13
N ARG A 72 28.84 5.84 -13.98
CA ARG A 72 27.95 5.42 -15.05
C ARG A 72 26.61 4.94 -14.55
N MET A 73 25.55 5.64 -14.90
CA MET A 73 24.18 5.15 -14.68
C MET A 73 23.89 3.92 -15.52
N ARG A 74 23.29 2.91 -14.91
CA ARG A 74 22.90 1.65 -15.53
C ARG A 74 21.42 1.36 -15.32
N THR A 75 20.86 0.51 -16.15
CA THR A 75 19.49 0.02 -16.02
C THR A 75 19.21 -0.61 -14.66
N THR A 76 20.21 -1.23 -14.02
CA THR A 76 20.10 -1.79 -12.66
C THR A 76 19.79 -0.72 -11.62
N HIS A 77 20.47 0.44 -11.69
CA HIS A 77 20.20 1.58 -10.81
C HIS A 77 18.79 2.14 -11.04
N ALA A 78 18.36 2.18 -12.30
CA ALA A 78 17.00 2.61 -12.65
C ALA A 78 15.93 1.67 -12.07
N PHE A 79 16.15 0.37 -12.08
CA PHE A 79 15.25 -0.58 -11.44
C PHE A 79 15.26 -0.45 -9.91
N GLN A 80 16.42 -0.28 -9.29
CA GLN A 80 16.54 -0.08 -7.85
C GLN A 80 15.83 1.20 -7.42
N TYR A 81 16.06 2.31 -8.14
CA TYR A 81 15.40 3.58 -7.87
C TYR A 81 13.89 3.49 -8.03
N ARG A 82 13.40 2.93 -9.13
CA ARG A 82 11.97 2.69 -9.38
C ARG A 82 11.33 1.87 -8.25
N ASP A 83 11.97 0.79 -7.86
CA ASP A 83 11.46 -0.12 -6.84
C ASP A 83 11.42 0.58 -5.47
N GLY A 84 12.43 1.39 -5.13
CA GLY A 84 12.46 2.25 -3.96
C GLY A 84 11.32 3.28 -3.98
N LEU A 85 11.12 3.94 -5.12
CA LEU A 85 10.05 4.91 -5.31
C LEU A 85 8.65 4.25 -5.17
N ILE A 86 8.44 3.06 -5.69
CA ILE A 86 7.20 2.30 -5.50
C ILE A 86 6.91 2.08 -4.01
N ILE A 87 7.92 1.71 -3.23
CA ILE A 87 7.77 1.45 -1.79
C ILE A 87 7.49 2.73 -1.02
N ALA A 88 8.25 3.80 -1.25
CA ALA A 88 8.04 5.10 -0.61
C ALA A 88 6.65 5.68 -0.96
N PHE A 89 6.27 5.59 -2.23
CA PHE A 89 4.96 6.03 -2.71
C PHE A 89 3.82 5.29 -2.01
N LEU A 90 3.89 3.96 -1.93
CA LEU A 90 2.90 3.13 -1.23
C LEU A 90 2.84 3.36 0.27
N ALA A 91 3.95 3.73 0.91
CA ALA A 91 4.00 4.03 2.33
C ALA A 91 3.25 5.32 2.68
N LEU A 92 3.25 6.31 1.77
CA LEU A 92 2.52 7.58 1.90
C LEU A 92 1.12 7.51 1.33
N ILE A 93 0.96 6.94 0.13
CA ILE A 93 -0.29 6.86 -0.62
C ILE A 93 -0.60 5.38 -0.90
N PRO A 94 -1.27 4.70 0.02
CA PRO A 94 -1.45 3.24 -0.02
C PRO A 94 -2.51 2.82 -1.03
N LEU A 95 -2.21 2.99 -2.32
CA LEU A 95 -3.08 2.65 -3.43
C LEU A 95 -3.35 1.13 -3.51
N ARG A 96 -4.47 0.79 -4.12
CA ARG A 96 -4.71 -0.60 -4.52
C ARG A 96 -3.78 -1.01 -5.67
N ARG A 97 -3.36 -2.26 -5.67
CA ARG A 97 -2.41 -2.82 -6.65
C ARG A 97 -2.73 -2.46 -8.11
N ARG A 98 -4.00 -2.58 -8.51
CA ARG A 98 -4.43 -2.27 -9.88
C ARG A 98 -4.35 -0.77 -10.17
N THR A 99 -4.77 0.07 -9.25
CA THR A 99 -4.70 1.53 -9.38
C THR A 99 -3.24 1.99 -9.46
N LEU A 100 -2.37 1.45 -8.59
CA LEU A 100 -0.93 1.76 -8.62
C LEU A 100 -0.30 1.41 -9.98
N ALA A 101 -0.59 0.23 -10.51
CA ALA A 101 -0.06 -0.20 -11.80
C ALA A 101 -0.58 0.62 -12.99
N ALA A 102 -1.79 1.18 -12.85
CA ALA A 102 -2.44 1.97 -13.90
C ALA A 102 -2.01 3.44 -13.92
N LEU A 103 -1.16 3.90 -12.99
CA LEU A 103 -0.74 5.30 -12.93
C LEU A 103 -0.02 5.73 -14.21
N ARG A 104 -0.42 6.90 -14.72
CA ARG A 104 0.14 7.52 -15.94
C ARG A 104 0.60 8.94 -15.66
N ILE A 105 1.76 9.27 -16.16
CA ILE A 105 2.34 10.62 -16.14
C ILE A 105 1.49 11.52 -17.04
N GLY A 106 1.20 12.74 -16.58
CA GLY A 106 0.38 13.72 -17.28
C GLY A 106 -1.14 13.45 -17.26
N ARG A 107 -1.58 12.28 -16.74
CA ARG A 107 -3.01 11.95 -16.57
C ARG A 107 -3.39 11.79 -15.11
N HIS A 108 -2.68 10.94 -14.38
CA HIS A 108 -2.94 10.66 -12.97
C HIS A 108 -1.91 11.32 -12.06
N LEU A 109 -0.69 11.48 -12.54
CA LEU A 109 0.39 12.17 -11.87
C LEU A 109 0.64 13.46 -12.65
N ILE A 110 0.27 14.59 -12.06
CA ILE A 110 0.25 15.91 -12.70
C ILE A 110 1.20 16.82 -11.94
N LYS A 111 2.03 17.58 -12.67
CA LYS A 111 2.93 18.56 -12.09
C LYS A 111 2.17 19.86 -11.84
N ALA A 112 2.12 20.32 -10.59
CA ALA A 112 1.51 21.56 -10.15
C ALA A 112 2.61 22.44 -9.50
N GLY A 113 3.19 23.35 -10.26
CA GLY A 113 4.37 24.12 -9.83
C GLY A 113 5.55 23.19 -9.53
N ASP A 114 6.10 23.29 -8.32
CA ASP A 114 7.22 22.43 -7.87
C ASP A 114 6.79 21.08 -7.28
N LEU A 115 5.49 20.88 -7.09
CA LEU A 115 4.94 19.67 -6.49
C LEU A 115 4.25 18.79 -7.54
N TRP A 116 4.16 17.51 -7.23
CA TRP A 116 3.32 16.56 -7.95
C TRP A 116 2.01 16.34 -7.21
N GLU A 117 0.95 16.18 -7.97
CA GLU A 117 -0.38 15.83 -7.51
C GLU A 117 -0.80 14.51 -8.13
N LEU A 118 -1.49 13.70 -7.35
CA LEU A 118 -2.09 12.46 -7.80
C LEU A 118 -3.60 12.66 -7.91
N ASP A 119 -4.12 12.71 -9.13
CA ASP A 119 -5.54 12.71 -9.44
C ASP A 119 -5.92 11.43 -10.17
N VAL A 120 -6.73 10.58 -9.52
CA VAL A 120 -7.24 9.34 -10.12
C VAL A 120 -8.75 9.43 -10.19
N PRO A 121 -9.33 9.55 -11.39
CA PRO A 121 -10.78 9.68 -11.56
C PRO A 121 -11.52 8.43 -11.07
N ALA A 122 -12.78 8.60 -10.69
CA ALA A 122 -13.64 7.54 -10.16
C ALA A 122 -13.73 6.31 -11.06
N SER A 123 -13.70 6.51 -12.38
CA SER A 123 -13.71 5.44 -13.39
C SER A 123 -12.52 4.48 -13.25
N ASP A 124 -11.37 4.98 -12.82
CA ASP A 124 -10.12 4.24 -12.76
C ASP A 124 -9.89 3.58 -11.38
N THR A 125 -10.87 3.72 -10.48
CA THR A 125 -10.84 3.11 -9.15
C THR A 125 -11.87 1.99 -8.99
N LYS A 126 -11.50 0.93 -8.27
CA LYS A 126 -12.43 -0.18 -7.99
C LYS A 126 -13.69 0.25 -7.23
N THR A 127 -13.59 1.27 -6.40
CA THR A 127 -14.68 1.76 -5.54
C THR A 127 -15.50 2.88 -6.18
N ARG A 128 -15.20 3.25 -7.42
CA ARG A 128 -15.81 4.39 -8.13
C ARG A 128 -15.79 5.69 -7.30
N ARG A 129 -14.71 5.90 -6.56
CA ARG A 129 -14.42 7.14 -5.83
C ARG A 129 -13.15 7.74 -6.38
N PRO A 130 -13.12 9.03 -6.68
CA PRO A 130 -11.89 9.69 -7.11
C PRO A 130 -10.88 9.66 -5.97
N LEU A 131 -9.60 9.74 -6.29
CA LEU A 131 -8.52 9.87 -5.34
C LEU A 131 -7.72 11.09 -5.74
N ASP A 132 -7.58 12.01 -4.80
CA ASP A 132 -6.86 13.25 -4.95
C ASP A 132 -5.87 13.39 -3.77
N TYR A 133 -4.58 13.54 -4.07
CA TYR A 133 -3.52 13.66 -3.08
C TYR A 133 -2.45 14.64 -3.54
N ALA A 134 -2.17 15.62 -2.70
CA ALA A 134 -0.94 16.40 -2.82
C ALA A 134 0.26 15.54 -2.38
N ILE A 135 1.28 15.47 -3.21
CA ILE A 135 2.50 14.73 -2.93
C ILE A 135 3.49 15.66 -2.20
N SER A 136 4.10 15.15 -1.13
CA SER A 136 5.07 15.93 -0.36
C SER A 136 6.23 16.41 -1.24
N LYS A 137 6.85 17.53 -0.86
CA LYS A 137 7.99 18.12 -1.58
C LYS A 137 9.11 17.09 -1.78
N GLU A 138 9.51 16.40 -0.71
CA GLU A 138 10.56 15.37 -0.76
C GLU A 138 10.26 14.27 -1.78
N LEU A 139 9.03 13.72 -1.78
CA LEU A 139 8.67 12.69 -2.74
C LEU A 139 8.52 13.27 -4.16
N SER A 140 8.09 14.53 -4.30
CA SER A 140 8.01 15.22 -5.58
C SER A 140 9.38 15.37 -6.23
N GLU A 141 10.40 15.77 -5.46
CA GLU A 141 11.79 15.87 -5.91
C GLU A 141 12.32 14.49 -6.36
N ARG A 142 11.97 13.44 -5.66
CA ARG A 142 12.34 12.06 -6.02
C ARG A 142 11.64 11.56 -7.28
N ILE A 143 10.39 11.94 -7.47
CA ILE A 143 9.66 11.66 -8.72
C ILE A 143 10.33 12.42 -9.88
N ASP A 144 10.69 13.68 -9.70
CA ASP A 144 11.40 14.45 -10.72
C ASP A 144 12.71 13.77 -11.12
N LEU A 145 13.50 13.36 -10.14
CA LEU A 145 14.76 12.67 -10.38
C LEU A 145 14.55 11.35 -11.12
N TYR A 146 13.55 10.58 -10.71
CA TYR A 146 13.16 9.34 -11.40
C TYR A 146 12.84 9.59 -12.87
N LEU A 147 11.99 10.56 -13.14
CA LEU A 147 11.53 10.86 -14.50
C LEU A 147 12.63 11.40 -15.40
N LYS A 148 13.50 12.27 -14.85
CA LYS A 148 14.57 12.92 -15.60
C LYS A 148 15.78 12.04 -15.86
N GLN A 149 16.17 11.19 -14.91
CA GLN A 149 17.45 10.48 -14.97
C GLN A 149 17.31 8.97 -15.05
N PHE A 150 16.41 8.37 -14.28
CA PHE A 150 16.34 6.91 -14.14
C PHE A 150 15.36 6.24 -15.10
N ARG A 151 14.18 6.84 -15.28
CA ARG A 151 13.12 6.20 -16.08
C ARG A 151 13.55 5.98 -17.54
N SER A 152 14.27 6.92 -18.13
CA SER A 152 14.77 6.83 -19.51
C SER A 152 15.78 5.69 -19.74
N LEU A 153 16.42 5.20 -18.67
CA LEU A 153 17.34 4.06 -18.73
C LEU A 153 16.62 2.71 -18.76
N ILE A 154 15.31 2.69 -18.47
CA ILE A 154 14.52 1.46 -18.53
C ILE A 154 14.08 1.24 -19.98
N PRO A 155 14.41 0.09 -20.60
CA PRO A 155 14.08 -0.18 -22.00
C PRO A 155 12.60 0.02 -22.30
N GLY A 156 12.26 0.79 -23.33
CA GLY A 156 10.91 1.05 -23.79
C GLY A 156 10.04 1.90 -22.87
N ALA A 157 10.62 2.52 -21.85
CA ALA A 157 9.88 3.44 -20.97
C ALA A 157 9.39 4.70 -21.72
N ASP A 158 10.08 5.10 -22.78
CA ASP A 158 9.73 6.18 -23.69
C ASP A 158 8.49 5.89 -24.55
N LYS A 159 8.15 4.62 -24.73
CA LYS A 159 7.04 4.17 -25.59
C LYS A 159 5.66 4.26 -24.94
N HIS A 160 5.59 4.64 -23.67
CA HIS A 160 4.31 4.74 -22.94
C HIS A 160 4.37 5.75 -21.81
N SER A 161 3.20 6.29 -21.42
CA SER A 161 3.05 7.25 -20.32
C SER A 161 2.92 6.61 -18.92
N SER A 162 2.96 5.27 -18.80
CA SER A 162 2.86 4.63 -17.49
C SER A 162 4.01 5.05 -16.58
N LEU A 163 3.71 5.34 -15.32
CA LEU A 163 4.71 5.72 -14.33
C LEU A 163 5.74 4.60 -14.12
N TRP A 164 5.27 3.36 -14.04
CA TRP A 164 6.08 2.18 -13.78
C TRP A 164 6.37 1.39 -15.05
N SER A 165 7.62 1.39 -15.48
CA SER A 165 8.08 0.60 -16.63
C SER A 165 8.74 -0.70 -16.16
N SER A 166 8.51 -1.78 -16.89
CA SER A 166 9.11 -3.10 -16.64
C SER A 166 10.43 -3.29 -17.43
N ASN A 167 11.14 -4.35 -17.13
CA ASN A 167 12.31 -4.79 -17.91
C ASN A 167 11.94 -5.39 -19.29
N LEU A 168 10.65 -5.54 -19.58
CA LEU A 168 10.12 -6.10 -20.82
C LEU A 168 9.64 -5.01 -21.80
N SER A 169 10.14 -3.78 -21.69
CA SER A 169 9.77 -2.65 -22.54
C SER A 169 8.26 -2.34 -22.56
N ARG A 170 7.57 -2.59 -21.46
CA ARG A 170 6.12 -2.38 -21.28
C ARG A 170 5.80 -1.92 -19.86
N PRO A 171 4.60 -1.38 -19.61
CA PRO A 171 4.14 -1.07 -18.25
C PRO A 171 4.25 -2.26 -17.30
N MET A 172 4.59 -2.00 -16.04
CA MET A 172 4.53 -3.03 -15.00
C MET A 172 3.09 -3.45 -14.75
N CYS A 173 2.81 -4.75 -14.83
CA CYS A 173 1.52 -5.28 -14.43
C CYS A 173 1.37 -5.30 -12.89
N PRO A 174 0.13 -5.39 -12.38
CA PRO A 174 -0.11 -5.44 -10.93
C PRO A 174 0.66 -6.53 -10.20
N ASP A 175 0.87 -7.69 -10.84
CA ASP A 175 1.59 -8.82 -10.24
C ASP A 175 3.10 -8.58 -10.22
N ALA A 176 3.66 -7.94 -11.24
CA ALA A 176 5.07 -7.56 -11.26
C ALA A 176 5.42 -6.60 -10.12
N ILE A 177 4.56 -5.58 -9.87
CA ILE A 177 4.72 -4.67 -8.72
C ILE A 177 4.62 -5.44 -7.41
N TYR A 178 3.64 -6.32 -7.27
CA TYR A 178 3.45 -7.12 -6.07
C TYR A 178 4.68 -8.00 -5.78
N CYS A 179 5.20 -8.70 -6.77
CA CYS A 179 6.39 -9.54 -6.63
C CYS A 179 7.63 -8.71 -6.29
N ALA A 180 7.83 -7.54 -6.91
CA ALA A 180 8.93 -6.65 -6.60
C ALA A 180 8.90 -6.20 -5.14
N VAL A 181 7.74 -5.70 -4.66
CA VAL A 181 7.55 -5.26 -3.27
C VAL A 181 7.79 -6.40 -2.28
N LEU A 182 7.25 -7.60 -2.54
CA LEU A 182 7.48 -8.77 -1.67
C LEU A 182 8.95 -9.16 -1.59
N ARG A 183 9.64 -9.22 -2.72
CA ARG A 183 11.06 -9.57 -2.81
C ARG A 183 11.92 -8.59 -2.02
N ILE A 184 11.69 -7.30 -2.20
CA ILE A 184 12.48 -6.24 -1.56
C ILE A 184 12.25 -6.23 -0.05
N THR A 185 10.99 -6.23 0.36
CA THR A 185 10.65 -6.21 1.79
C THR A 185 11.10 -7.51 2.49
N LYS A 186 11.09 -8.66 1.80
CA LYS A 186 11.65 -9.90 2.33
C LYS A 186 13.16 -9.80 2.54
N LYS A 187 13.89 -9.16 1.60
CA LYS A 187 15.34 -8.93 1.74
C LYS A 187 15.64 -8.00 2.92
N ALA A 188 14.87 -6.92 3.08
CA ALA A 188 15.12 -5.91 4.10
C ALA A 188 14.67 -6.33 5.52
N PHE A 189 13.53 -6.99 5.65
CA PHE A 189 12.91 -7.31 6.94
C PHE A 189 12.91 -8.79 7.31
N GLY A 190 13.42 -9.66 6.43
CA GLY A 190 13.34 -11.12 6.61
C GLY A 190 11.98 -11.74 6.24
N PHE A 191 10.96 -10.93 5.96
CA PHE A 191 9.62 -11.38 5.57
C PHE A 191 9.00 -10.43 4.54
N GLY A 192 8.17 -10.97 3.64
CA GLY A 192 7.50 -10.18 2.60
C GLY A 192 6.33 -9.38 3.15
N VAL A 193 6.30 -8.08 2.84
CA VAL A 193 5.20 -7.17 3.15
C VAL A 193 4.31 -7.00 1.93
N ASN A 194 3.09 -7.56 1.96
CA ASN A 194 2.15 -7.40 0.86
C ASN A 194 1.52 -5.99 0.85
N LEU A 195 1.00 -5.56 -0.30
CA LEU A 195 0.45 -4.21 -0.47
C LEU A 195 -0.71 -3.90 0.47
N HIS A 196 -1.46 -4.92 0.90
CA HIS A 196 -2.53 -4.72 1.87
C HIS A 196 -1.99 -4.30 3.24
N ARG A 197 -0.80 -4.77 3.62
CA ARG A 197 -0.13 -4.35 4.87
C ARG A 197 0.32 -2.89 4.83
N PHE A 198 0.70 -2.35 3.67
CA PHE A 198 0.95 -0.90 3.53
C PHE A 198 -0.29 -0.10 3.91
N ARG A 199 -1.46 -0.54 3.46
CA ARG A 199 -2.74 0.10 3.80
C ARG A 199 -3.05 0.03 5.30
N HIS A 200 -2.75 -1.11 5.93
CA HIS A 200 -2.87 -1.26 7.38
C HIS A 200 -1.86 -0.38 8.14
N ALA A 201 -0.62 -0.32 7.70
CA ALA A 201 0.42 0.51 8.30
C ALA A 201 0.04 2.00 8.22
N ALA A 202 -0.44 2.48 7.06
CA ALA A 202 -0.90 3.85 6.88
C ALA A 202 -2.11 4.18 7.75
N ALA A 203 -3.11 3.28 7.83
CA ALA A 203 -4.26 3.45 8.72
C ALA A 203 -3.84 3.53 10.18
N SER A 204 -2.97 2.63 10.64
CA SER A 204 -2.48 2.63 12.01
C SER A 204 -1.66 3.88 12.34
N PHE A 205 -0.82 4.32 11.40
CA PHE A 205 -0.01 5.54 11.57
C PHE A 205 -0.90 6.78 11.74
N ARG A 206 -1.85 6.99 10.82
CA ARG A 206 -2.80 8.12 10.89
C ARG A 206 -3.61 8.07 12.17
N SER A 207 -4.19 6.93 12.51
CA SER A 207 -4.99 6.79 13.74
C SER A 207 -4.20 7.07 15.02
N SER A 208 -2.89 6.86 15.01
CA SER A 208 -2.03 7.12 16.17
C SER A 208 -1.55 8.57 16.25
N HIS A 209 -1.42 9.27 15.13
CA HIS A 209 -0.89 10.64 15.08
C HIS A 209 -1.98 11.71 14.95
N ASP A 210 -3.15 11.36 14.41
CA ASP A 210 -4.28 12.24 14.26
C ASP A 210 -5.58 11.50 14.64
N PRO A 211 -5.79 11.21 15.94
CA PRO A 211 -6.95 10.45 16.41
C PRO A 211 -8.28 11.21 16.26
N VAL A 212 -8.24 12.52 16.10
CA VAL A 212 -9.44 13.36 15.94
C VAL A 212 -9.99 13.24 14.52
N ASN A 213 -9.13 13.06 13.53
CA ASN A 213 -9.51 13.07 12.11
C ASN A 213 -9.57 11.67 11.49
N VAL A 214 -10.21 10.72 12.16
CA VAL A 214 -10.35 9.32 11.71
C VAL A 214 -11.10 9.20 10.38
N ARG A 215 -12.00 10.14 10.08
CA ARG A 215 -12.70 10.19 8.79
C ARG A 215 -11.71 10.33 7.64
N GLY A 216 -10.66 11.11 7.79
CA GLY A 216 -9.58 11.25 6.81
C GLY A 216 -8.82 9.95 6.50
N VAL A 217 -8.81 8.96 7.40
CA VAL A 217 -8.23 7.63 7.13
C VAL A 217 -9.04 6.87 6.07
N LYS A 218 -10.37 6.99 6.10
CA LYS A 218 -11.25 6.38 5.09
C LYS A 218 -10.98 6.98 3.71
N ASP A 219 -10.81 8.28 3.65
CA ASP A 219 -10.55 8.99 2.38
C ASP A 219 -9.16 8.65 1.87
N LEU A 220 -8.13 8.67 2.73
CA LEU A 220 -6.77 8.20 2.39
C LEU A 220 -6.77 6.78 1.81
N LEU A 221 -7.62 5.90 2.29
CA LEU A 221 -7.70 4.53 1.82
C LEU A 221 -8.68 4.36 0.64
N GLY A 222 -9.47 5.37 0.27
CA GLY A 222 -10.53 5.25 -0.74
C GLY A 222 -11.47 4.08 -0.43
N GLN A 223 -11.86 3.89 0.83
CA GLN A 223 -12.70 2.78 1.28
C GLN A 223 -14.17 3.15 1.26
N ALA A 224 -15.02 2.21 0.83
CA ALA A 224 -16.47 2.40 0.85
C ALA A 224 -17.10 2.22 2.23
N SER A 225 -16.45 1.47 3.15
CA SER A 225 -16.96 1.15 4.47
C SER A 225 -16.02 1.57 5.58
N PHE A 226 -16.58 2.09 6.68
CA PHE A 226 -15.86 2.52 7.87
C PHE A 226 -15.43 1.33 8.76
N ALA A 227 -16.09 0.18 8.67
CA ALA A 227 -15.90 -0.97 9.57
C ALA A 227 -14.44 -1.46 9.68
N THR A 228 -13.68 -1.44 8.59
CA THR A 228 -12.26 -1.84 8.62
C THR A 228 -11.39 -0.76 9.26
N THR A 229 -11.72 0.52 9.04
CA THR A 229 -11.02 1.68 9.60
C THR A 229 -11.28 1.80 11.10
N GLU A 230 -12.52 1.54 11.54
CA GLU A 230 -12.95 1.55 12.94
C GLU A 230 -12.15 0.55 13.79
N LYS A 231 -11.94 -0.67 13.29
CA LYS A 231 -11.14 -1.67 13.98
C LYS A 231 -9.70 -1.21 14.24
N HIS A 232 -9.09 -0.53 13.27
CA HIS A 232 -7.74 0.04 13.43
C HIS A 232 -7.73 1.20 14.39
N TYR A 233 -8.78 2.02 14.38
CA TYR A 233 -8.95 3.13 15.29
C TYR A 233 -9.09 2.66 16.74
N ILE A 234 -9.97 1.68 17.01
CA ILE A 234 -10.14 1.10 18.35
C ILE A 234 -8.81 0.52 18.86
N MET A 235 -8.06 -0.19 18.01
CA MET A 235 -6.74 -0.70 18.39
C MET A 235 -5.72 0.40 18.66
N ALA A 236 -5.71 1.49 17.90
CA ALA A 236 -4.82 2.63 18.12
C ALA A 236 -5.18 3.38 19.41
N GLN A 237 -6.45 3.62 19.65
CA GLN A 237 -6.94 4.25 20.89
C GLN A 237 -6.62 3.40 22.13
N SER A 238 -6.83 2.10 22.08
CA SER A 238 -6.49 1.21 23.19
C SER A 238 -4.99 1.23 23.52
N ARG A 239 -4.12 1.33 22.50
CA ARG A 239 -2.67 1.47 22.71
C ARG A 239 -2.27 2.82 23.30
N LEU A 240 -2.90 3.90 22.85
CA LEU A 240 -2.68 5.25 23.40
C LEU A 240 -3.14 5.34 24.86
N ALA A 241 -4.32 4.81 25.16
CA ALA A 241 -4.84 4.73 26.52
C ALA A 241 -3.93 3.88 27.44
N GLY A 242 -3.46 2.73 26.96
CA GLY A 242 -2.51 1.90 27.69
C GLY A 242 -1.18 2.60 27.96
N ARG A 243 -0.63 3.36 27.01
CA ARG A 243 0.59 4.16 27.20
C ARG A 243 0.37 5.33 28.17
N ALA A 244 -0.78 6.00 28.09
CA ALA A 244 -1.14 7.10 29.01
C ALA A 244 -1.27 6.57 30.44
N LEU A 245 -1.94 5.44 30.62
CA LEU A 245 -2.08 4.77 31.92
C LEU A 245 -0.70 4.33 32.46
N ALA A 246 0.14 3.72 31.65
CA ALA A 246 1.49 3.31 32.06
C ALA A 246 2.35 4.50 32.47
N ARG A 247 2.25 5.64 31.78
CA ARG A 247 2.93 6.89 32.19
C ARG A 247 2.39 7.45 33.51
N ALA A 248 1.07 7.46 33.68
CA ALA A 248 0.43 7.93 34.91
C ALA A 248 0.86 7.08 36.11
N LEU A 249 0.86 5.74 35.97
CA LEU A 249 1.28 4.82 37.02
C LEU A 249 2.79 4.90 37.31
N GLY A 250 3.63 5.12 36.28
CA GLY A 250 5.07 5.30 36.45
C GLY A 250 5.46 6.59 37.19
N ASN A 251 4.59 7.59 37.21
CA ASN A 251 4.76 8.83 37.96
C ASN A 251 4.30 8.72 39.43
N VAL A 252 3.39 7.81 39.75
CA VAL A 252 2.90 7.58 41.12
C VAL A 252 3.94 6.85 41.99
N GLY A 253 4.85 6.09 41.39
CA GLY A 253 5.92 5.37 42.11
C GLY A 253 7.21 6.18 42.37
N LYS A 254 7.21 7.49 42.08
CA LYS A 254 8.37 8.38 42.25
C LYS A 254 8.09 9.55 43.19
N GLY A 255 7.02 9.45 43.97
CA GLY A 255 6.68 10.40 45.07
C GLY A 255 6.99 9.82 46.46
#